data_c50b197a59bbd6053fb1688b72b2ad9f
#
_entry.id   c50b197a59bbd6053fb1688b72b2ad9f
#
_cell.length_a   1.000
_cell.length_b   1.000
_cell.length_c   1.000
_cell.angle_alpha   90.00
_cell.angle_beta   90.00
_cell.angle_gamma   90.00
#
_symmetry.space_group_name_H-M   'P 1'
#
loop_
_entity.id
_entity.type
_entity.pdbx_description
1 polymer ?
#
loop_
_entity_poly.entity_id
_entity_poly.type
_entity_poly.pdbx_seq_one_letter_code
_entity_poly.pdbx_strand_id
1 'polypeptide(L)'
;MNHNHSHLQIPIESDDSSWRQRCNRRMEELKNTQFSSQDAAASSQPVRLLLHKELVGKVMAHELYNAVEDGNVDNFVGVLNQQCRKRKLSLSDIFYQVTGAGDSLLHVAAYHKKEHIAELIAHHFPELLIRRNVRGDTPLHVAVRSKNSNIVHLILSQYAIKKSNHDEMNDKEITRKANEHGDTPLHETIYSGDVDVIKQVFFADNDVVHYLNKSRRSPLYLAVVNGNVEILNLLLEISFPVDLPQCLGNSPLHAALLERKS
;
A
#
# COMPACT_ATOMS: atom_id res chain seq x y z
N MET A 1 56.17 -22.75 -11.23
CA MET A 1 55.68 -21.34 -11.17
C MET A 1 54.19 -21.41 -10.90
N ASN A 2 53.84 -21.35 -9.61
CA ASN A 2 52.46 -21.41 -9.15
C ASN A 2 51.91 -20.00 -9.07
N HIS A 3 50.90 -19.68 -9.87
CA HIS A 3 50.10 -18.47 -9.71
C HIS A 3 48.83 -18.80 -8.94
N ASN A 4 48.84 -18.48 -7.63
CA ASN A 4 47.67 -18.39 -6.78
C ASN A 4 46.85 -17.15 -7.21
N HIS A 5 45.68 -17.35 -7.81
CA HIS A 5 44.66 -16.33 -7.88
C HIS A 5 43.74 -16.49 -6.66
N SER A 6 43.99 -15.71 -5.63
CA SER A 6 43.06 -15.50 -4.53
C SER A 6 41.90 -14.65 -5.03
N HIS A 7 40.72 -15.26 -5.26
CA HIS A 7 39.46 -14.59 -5.41
C HIS A 7 39.06 -13.95 -4.07
N LEU A 8 39.19 -12.66 -3.98
CA LEU A 8 38.53 -11.87 -2.94
C LEU A 8 37.02 -11.93 -3.18
N GLN A 9 36.33 -12.78 -2.46
CA GLN A 9 34.89 -12.71 -2.29
C GLN A 9 34.58 -11.49 -1.42
N ILE A 10 34.00 -10.47 -2.03
CA ILE A 10 33.40 -9.34 -1.31
C ILE A 10 32.06 -9.83 -0.77
N PRO A 11 31.80 -9.78 0.54
CA PRO A 11 30.49 -10.11 1.08
C PRO A 11 29.51 -8.97 0.76
N ILE A 12 28.55 -9.21 -0.14
CA ILE A 12 27.49 -8.23 -0.53
C ILE A 12 26.29 -8.29 0.46
N GLU A 13 26.36 -9.08 1.54
CA GLU A 13 25.22 -9.32 2.43
C GLU A 13 25.12 -8.42 3.68
N SER A 14 25.96 -7.42 3.88
CA SER A 14 26.01 -6.71 5.18
C SER A 14 25.23 -5.38 5.24
N ASP A 15 24.77 -4.81 4.13
CA ASP A 15 24.22 -3.45 4.13
C ASP A 15 22.67 -3.42 4.31
N ASP A 16 21.97 -4.41 3.79
CA ASP A 16 20.50 -4.43 3.79
C ASP A 16 19.88 -4.78 5.17
N SER A 17 20.53 -5.59 6.01
CA SER A 17 20.06 -5.88 7.36
C SER A 17 20.37 -4.76 8.37
N SER A 18 21.42 -3.99 8.13
CA SER A 18 21.91 -2.97 9.06
C SER A 18 21.00 -1.75 9.13
N TRP A 19 20.44 -1.26 8.02
CA TRP A 19 19.50 -0.15 8.04
C TRP A 19 18.17 -0.53 8.70
N ARG A 20 17.66 -1.76 8.46
CA ARG A 20 16.44 -2.25 9.10
C ARG A 20 16.54 -2.23 10.62
N GLN A 21 17.60 -2.80 11.18
CA GLN A 21 17.81 -2.82 12.62
C GLN A 21 17.93 -1.38 13.18
N ARG A 22 18.72 -0.53 12.53
CA ARG A 22 18.96 0.85 12.96
C ARG A 22 17.67 1.67 12.93
N CYS A 23 16.92 1.62 11.82
CA CYS A 23 15.70 2.40 11.66
C CYS A 23 14.56 1.86 12.53
N ASN A 24 14.39 0.53 12.65
CA ASN A 24 13.41 -0.05 13.54
C ASN A 24 13.64 0.36 15.00
N ARG A 25 14.88 0.31 15.50
CA ARG A 25 15.20 0.78 16.84
C ARG A 25 14.81 2.27 17.03
N ARG A 26 15.16 3.13 16.08
CA ARG A 26 14.80 4.56 16.15
C ARG A 26 13.29 4.79 16.11
N MET A 27 12.55 3.99 15.35
CA MET A 27 11.08 4.05 15.31
C MET A 27 10.47 3.62 16.64
N GLU A 28 10.99 2.57 17.28
CA GLU A 28 10.53 2.15 18.62
C GLU A 28 10.87 3.21 19.69
N GLU A 29 12.04 3.82 19.65
CA GLU A 29 12.40 4.95 20.52
C GLU A 29 11.41 6.11 20.35
N LEU A 30 11.03 6.44 19.10
CA LEU A 30 10.05 7.50 18.81
C LEU A 30 8.63 7.15 19.30
N LYS A 31 8.20 5.90 19.17
CA LYS A 31 6.90 5.43 19.72
C LYS A 31 6.86 5.58 21.25
N ASN A 32 7.97 5.26 21.91
CA ASN A 32 8.08 5.32 23.38
C ASN A 32 8.28 6.75 23.92
N THR A 33 8.59 7.72 23.05
CA THR A 33 8.70 9.12 23.43
C THR A 33 7.29 9.70 23.63
N GLN A 34 6.74 9.54 24.84
CA GLN A 34 5.51 10.22 25.25
C GLN A 34 5.81 11.71 25.41
N PHE A 35 5.32 12.53 24.51
CA PHE A 35 5.17 13.94 24.78
C PHE A 35 4.05 14.08 25.83
N SER A 36 4.45 14.11 27.10
CA SER A 36 3.52 14.21 28.21
C SER A 36 2.67 15.48 28.03
N SER A 37 1.35 15.30 28.04
CA SER A 37 0.32 16.34 27.93
C SER A 37 0.30 17.32 29.16
N GLN A 38 1.31 17.26 30.00
CA GLN A 38 1.35 18.04 31.27
C GLN A 38 1.70 19.52 31.09
N ASP A 39 2.24 19.95 29.94
CA ASP A 39 2.55 21.38 29.71
C ASP A 39 1.39 22.21 29.11
N ALA A 40 0.21 21.63 28.95
CA ALA A 40 -0.95 22.29 28.36
C ALA A 40 -1.89 23.02 29.39
N ALA A 41 -1.53 23.08 30.68
CA ALA A 41 -2.41 23.58 31.73
C ALA A 41 -2.28 25.07 32.00
N ALA A 42 -1.60 25.87 31.19
CA ALA A 42 -1.39 27.30 31.45
C ALA A 42 -1.62 28.20 30.22
N SER A 43 -2.81 28.16 29.61
CA SER A 43 -3.34 29.33 28.89
C SER A 43 -4.82 29.17 28.54
N SER A 44 -5.61 30.10 29.08
CA SER A 44 -7.06 30.21 28.88
C SER A 44 -7.43 30.77 27.51
N GLN A 45 -7.34 29.94 26.44
CA GLN A 45 -8.04 30.16 25.16
C GLN A 45 -8.38 28.83 24.51
N PRO A 46 -9.51 28.18 24.88
CA PRO A 46 -9.67 26.75 24.55
C PRO A 46 -10.15 26.41 23.14
N VAL A 47 -10.97 27.24 22.48
CA VAL A 47 -11.71 26.79 21.29
C VAL A 47 -10.94 26.99 20.00
N ARG A 48 -10.21 28.10 19.81
CA ARG A 48 -9.46 28.39 18.57
C ARG A 48 -8.18 27.57 18.46
N LEU A 49 -7.57 27.21 19.59
CA LEU A 49 -6.38 26.39 19.68
C LEU A 49 -6.70 24.91 19.41
N LEU A 50 -7.84 24.41 19.86
CA LEU A 50 -8.33 23.06 19.61
C LEU A 50 -8.65 22.84 18.12
N LEU A 51 -9.38 23.76 17.48
CA LEU A 51 -9.67 23.70 16.04
C LEU A 51 -8.39 23.80 15.18
N HIS A 52 -7.42 24.63 15.59
CA HIS A 52 -6.14 24.73 14.89
C HIS A 52 -5.30 23.44 15.06
N LYS A 53 -5.31 22.84 16.26
CA LYS A 53 -4.63 21.58 16.55
C LYS A 53 -5.26 20.40 15.81
N GLU A 54 -6.60 20.37 15.70
CA GLU A 54 -7.32 19.35 14.91
C GLU A 54 -7.08 19.47 13.39
N LEU A 55 -6.97 20.67 12.84
CA LEU A 55 -6.72 20.89 11.42
C LEU A 55 -5.24 20.71 11.06
N VAL A 56 -4.33 21.26 11.87
CA VAL A 56 -2.87 21.15 11.66
C VAL A 56 -2.39 19.72 11.90
N GLY A 57 -3.07 18.96 12.78
CA GLY A 57 -2.76 17.55 13.03
C GLY A 57 -3.17 16.60 11.90
N LYS A 58 -4.07 17.03 11.00
CA LYS A 58 -4.60 16.15 9.91
C LYS A 58 -3.87 16.30 8.59
N VAL A 59 -3.21 17.43 8.34
CA VAL A 59 -2.51 17.69 7.07
C VAL A 59 -1.05 17.29 7.17
N MET A 60 -0.63 16.44 6.24
CA MET A 60 0.76 15.99 6.11
C MET A 60 1.69 17.17 5.85
N ALA A 61 2.78 17.24 6.61
CA ALA A 61 3.81 18.24 6.38
C ALA A 61 4.51 18.01 5.05
N HIS A 62 4.81 19.09 4.34
CA HIS A 62 5.53 19.03 3.07
C HIS A 62 6.91 18.38 3.22
N GLU A 63 7.58 18.63 4.34
CA GLU A 63 8.89 18.03 4.65
C GLU A 63 8.80 16.50 4.77
N LEU A 64 7.68 15.96 5.30
CA LEU A 64 7.46 14.52 5.37
C LEU A 64 7.20 13.93 3.98
N TYR A 65 6.37 14.60 3.19
CA TYR A 65 6.12 14.19 1.81
C TYR A 65 7.43 14.11 1.02
N ASN A 66 8.24 15.16 1.07
CA ASN A 66 9.52 15.24 0.36
C ASN A 66 10.52 14.18 0.87
N ALA A 67 10.53 13.90 2.18
CA ALA A 67 11.40 12.87 2.73
C ALA A 67 11.00 11.45 2.25
N VAL A 68 9.70 11.20 2.02
CA VAL A 68 9.25 9.97 1.37
C VAL A 68 9.65 9.96 -0.09
N GLU A 69 9.43 11.05 -0.83
CA GLU A 69 9.78 11.18 -2.24
C GLU A 69 11.29 11.03 -2.49
N ASP A 70 12.14 11.56 -1.62
CA ASP A 70 13.59 11.36 -1.65
C ASP A 70 13.98 9.88 -1.54
N GLY A 71 13.34 9.15 -0.63
CA GLY A 71 13.50 7.71 -0.47
C GLY A 71 14.64 7.30 0.45
N ASN A 72 15.37 8.24 1.05
CA ASN A 72 16.37 7.94 2.05
C ASN A 72 15.72 7.66 3.40
N VAL A 73 15.83 6.42 3.88
CA VAL A 73 15.15 5.95 5.10
C VAL A 73 15.67 6.67 6.36
N ASP A 74 16.98 6.88 6.46
CA ASP A 74 17.58 7.59 7.61
C ASP A 74 17.12 9.04 7.66
N ASN A 75 17.06 9.72 6.50
CA ASN A 75 16.51 11.07 6.36
C ASN A 75 15.03 11.10 6.77
N PHE A 76 14.22 10.16 6.26
CA PHE A 76 12.80 10.05 6.60
C PHE A 76 12.58 9.92 8.12
N VAL A 77 13.30 9.02 8.79
CA VAL A 77 13.23 8.86 10.26
C VAL A 77 13.71 10.12 10.98
N GLY A 78 14.74 10.81 10.46
CA GLY A 78 15.20 12.11 10.96
C GLY A 78 14.13 13.17 10.91
N VAL A 79 13.43 13.29 9.76
CA VAL A 79 12.32 14.23 9.56
C VAL A 79 11.12 13.88 10.45
N LEU A 80 10.78 12.61 10.62
CA LEU A 80 9.75 12.17 11.57
C LEU A 80 10.05 12.67 12.99
N ASN A 81 11.28 12.45 13.49
CA ASN A 81 11.69 12.92 14.81
C ASN A 81 11.60 14.45 14.94
N GLN A 82 12.04 15.18 13.93
CA GLN A 82 11.95 16.64 13.90
C GLN A 82 10.50 17.11 13.95
N GLN A 83 9.59 16.50 13.18
CA GLN A 83 8.17 16.85 13.16
C GLN A 83 7.49 16.54 14.49
N CYS A 84 7.80 15.39 15.12
CA CYS A 84 7.33 15.06 16.46
C CYS A 84 7.69 16.18 17.46
N ARG A 85 8.96 16.58 17.49
CA ARG A 85 9.45 17.63 18.42
C ARG A 85 8.90 19.00 18.10
N LYS A 86 8.93 19.42 16.81
CA LYS A 86 8.50 20.75 16.36
C LYS A 86 7.00 20.99 16.60
N ARG A 87 6.19 19.96 16.34
CA ARG A 87 4.72 20.06 16.43
C ARG A 87 4.15 19.56 17.77
N LYS A 88 4.98 18.97 18.62
CA LYS A 88 4.57 18.28 19.86
C LYS A 88 3.47 17.23 19.61
N LEU A 89 3.63 16.47 18.51
CA LEU A 89 2.73 15.40 18.10
C LEU A 89 3.38 14.05 18.39
N SER A 90 2.56 13.05 18.73
CA SER A 90 3.01 11.68 18.80
C SER A 90 3.34 11.14 17.40
N LEU A 91 4.12 10.08 17.33
CA LEU A 91 4.40 9.41 16.06
C LEU A 91 3.11 8.92 15.39
N SER A 92 2.17 8.38 16.16
CA SER A 92 0.85 7.98 15.67
C SER A 92 0.09 9.14 15.05
N ASP A 93 0.07 10.32 15.69
CA ASP A 93 -0.60 11.51 15.13
C ASP A 93 -0.02 11.90 13.75
N ILE A 94 1.31 11.76 13.59
CA ILE A 94 1.97 12.06 12.31
C ILE A 94 1.59 11.04 11.23
N PHE A 95 1.53 9.74 11.57
CA PHE A 95 1.14 8.71 10.61
C PHE A 95 -0.35 8.74 10.24
N TYR A 96 -1.18 9.39 11.07
CA TYR A 96 -2.58 9.66 10.72
C TYR A 96 -2.77 10.89 9.82
N GLN A 97 -1.73 11.70 9.60
CA GLN A 97 -1.78 12.81 8.65
C GLN A 97 -1.96 12.31 7.21
N VAL A 98 -2.58 13.15 6.39
CA VAL A 98 -2.84 12.85 4.98
C VAL A 98 -2.53 14.05 4.10
N THR A 99 -2.28 13.79 2.82
CA THR A 99 -2.19 14.83 1.78
C THR A 99 -3.58 15.45 1.52
N GLY A 100 -3.64 16.50 0.71
CA GLY A 100 -4.91 17.07 0.24
C GLY A 100 -5.80 16.06 -0.51
N ALA A 101 -5.22 15.01 -1.09
CA ALA A 101 -5.92 13.90 -1.72
C ALA A 101 -6.31 12.77 -0.73
N GLY A 102 -6.04 12.95 0.56
CA GLY A 102 -6.31 11.95 1.59
C GLY A 102 -5.28 10.81 1.63
N ASP A 103 -4.16 10.92 0.90
CA ASP A 103 -3.13 9.88 0.87
C ASP A 103 -2.36 9.84 2.18
N SER A 104 -2.23 8.66 2.80
CA SER A 104 -1.34 8.43 3.92
C SER A 104 0.12 8.31 3.46
N LEU A 105 1.07 8.33 4.39
CA LEU A 105 2.50 8.13 4.07
C LEU A 105 2.76 6.83 3.29
N LEU A 106 1.98 5.77 3.54
CA LEU A 106 2.11 4.52 2.79
C LEU A 106 1.61 4.64 1.34
N HIS A 107 0.54 5.43 1.08
CA HIS A 107 0.13 5.75 -0.29
C HIS A 107 1.22 6.51 -1.03
N VAL A 108 1.83 7.50 -0.37
CA VAL A 108 2.91 8.31 -0.95
C VAL A 108 4.12 7.43 -1.27
N ALA A 109 4.52 6.54 -0.34
CA ALA A 109 5.62 5.61 -0.56
C ALA A 109 5.34 4.64 -1.73
N ALA A 110 4.10 4.14 -1.85
CA ALA A 110 3.67 3.29 -2.96
C ALA A 110 3.69 4.03 -4.30
N TYR A 111 3.23 5.28 -4.33
CA TYR A 111 3.24 6.12 -5.52
C TYR A 111 4.66 6.41 -6.02
N HIS A 112 5.56 6.81 -5.12
CA HIS A 112 6.97 7.13 -5.45
C HIS A 112 7.88 5.89 -5.50
N LYS A 113 7.34 4.68 -5.35
CA LYS A 113 8.06 3.40 -5.42
C LYS A 113 9.21 3.29 -4.40
N LYS A 114 8.99 3.80 -3.19
CA LYS A 114 10.01 3.82 -2.12
C LYS A 114 9.86 2.61 -1.20
N GLU A 115 10.45 1.49 -1.62
CA GLU A 115 10.25 0.16 -1.02
C GLU A 115 10.65 0.11 0.46
N HIS A 116 11.86 0.58 0.81
CA HIS A 116 12.34 0.55 2.19
C HIS A 116 11.50 1.42 3.14
N ILE A 117 11.03 2.59 2.65
CA ILE A 117 10.13 3.44 3.44
C ILE A 117 8.76 2.78 3.57
N ALA A 118 8.23 2.17 2.50
CA ALA A 118 6.98 1.43 2.56
C ALA A 118 7.06 0.26 3.54
N GLU A 119 8.18 -0.48 3.54
CA GLU A 119 8.47 -1.57 4.48
C GLU A 119 8.45 -1.07 5.93
N LEU A 120 9.19 0.00 6.23
CA LEU A 120 9.25 0.58 7.56
C LEU A 120 7.86 1.03 8.05
N ILE A 121 7.09 1.71 7.18
CA ILE A 121 5.75 2.17 7.50
C ILE A 121 4.80 1.00 7.75
N ALA A 122 4.76 0.02 6.83
CA ALA A 122 3.84 -1.12 6.93
C ALA A 122 4.14 -2.00 8.16
N HIS A 123 5.41 -2.15 8.54
CA HIS A 123 5.81 -2.87 9.73
C HIS A 123 5.35 -2.18 11.02
N HIS A 124 5.56 -0.87 11.14
CA HIS A 124 5.27 -0.12 12.37
C HIS A 124 3.81 0.35 12.50
N PHE A 125 3.11 0.54 11.37
CA PHE A 125 1.74 1.04 11.28
C PHE A 125 0.91 0.21 10.31
N PRO A 126 0.69 -1.09 10.61
CA PRO A 126 -0.01 -2.02 9.72
C PRO A 126 -1.48 -1.64 9.46
N GLU A 127 -2.09 -0.79 10.28
CA GLU A 127 -3.42 -0.24 10.05
C GLU A 127 -3.49 0.64 8.79
N LEU A 128 -2.35 1.18 8.33
CA LEU A 128 -2.30 1.96 7.09
C LEU A 128 -2.43 1.12 5.83
N LEU A 129 -2.22 -0.21 5.91
CA LEU A 129 -2.34 -1.13 4.76
C LEU A 129 -3.73 -1.10 4.11
N ILE A 130 -4.78 -0.88 4.92
CA ILE A 130 -6.18 -0.86 4.47
C ILE A 130 -6.80 0.54 4.47
N ARG A 131 -6.01 1.57 4.78
CA ARG A 131 -6.51 2.96 4.81
C ARG A 131 -6.89 3.40 3.40
N ARG A 132 -8.00 4.16 3.30
CA ARG A 132 -8.52 4.68 2.03
C ARG A 132 -8.23 6.18 1.92
N ASN A 133 -7.83 6.62 0.73
CA ASN A 133 -7.74 8.04 0.39
C ASN A 133 -9.10 8.59 -0.07
N VAL A 134 -9.15 9.84 -0.56
CA VAL A 134 -10.39 10.49 -1.03
C VAL A 134 -11.04 9.74 -2.20
N ARG A 135 -10.24 9.07 -3.04
CA ARG A 135 -10.76 8.23 -4.15
C ARG A 135 -11.18 6.83 -3.69
N GLY A 136 -11.09 6.55 -2.40
CA GLY A 136 -11.32 5.22 -1.85
C GLY A 136 -10.20 4.22 -2.14
N ASP A 137 -9.08 4.65 -2.75
CA ASP A 137 -7.94 3.79 -3.02
C ASP A 137 -7.23 3.42 -1.71
N THR A 138 -6.82 2.18 -1.58
CA THR A 138 -5.87 1.73 -0.56
C THR A 138 -4.43 1.85 -1.10
N PRO A 139 -3.38 1.76 -0.25
CA PRO A 139 -2.01 1.71 -0.72
C PRO A 139 -1.75 0.60 -1.76
N LEU A 140 -2.49 -0.53 -1.68
CA LEU A 140 -2.40 -1.60 -2.67
C LEU A 140 -2.91 -1.14 -4.05
N HIS A 141 -4.02 -0.38 -4.14
CA HIS A 141 -4.48 0.21 -5.41
C HIS A 141 -3.41 1.11 -6.03
N VAL A 142 -2.78 1.94 -5.19
CA VAL A 142 -1.72 2.85 -5.65
C VAL A 142 -0.48 2.09 -6.11
N ALA A 143 -0.03 1.08 -5.36
CA ALA A 143 1.12 0.24 -5.69
C ALA A 143 0.93 -0.48 -7.05
N VAL A 144 -0.27 -1.04 -7.25
CA VAL A 144 -0.67 -1.69 -8.51
C VAL A 144 -0.63 -0.72 -9.67
N ARG A 145 -1.24 0.45 -9.52
CA ARG A 145 -1.27 1.49 -10.55
C ARG A 145 0.13 2.02 -10.88
N SER A 146 1.03 2.04 -9.89
CA SER A 146 2.44 2.43 -10.06
C SER A 146 3.29 1.31 -10.69
N LYS A 147 2.72 0.11 -10.93
CA LYS A 147 3.43 -1.07 -11.47
C LYS A 147 4.68 -1.40 -10.64
N ASN A 148 4.56 -1.42 -9.33
CA ASN A 148 5.67 -1.79 -8.44
C ASN A 148 5.38 -3.14 -7.79
N SER A 149 5.88 -4.19 -8.43
CA SER A 149 5.77 -5.58 -7.99
C SER A 149 6.30 -5.80 -6.57
N ASN A 150 7.41 -5.15 -6.19
CA ASN A 150 8.02 -5.30 -4.86
C ASN A 150 7.13 -4.71 -3.76
N ILE A 151 6.56 -3.52 -3.98
CA ILE A 151 5.64 -2.92 -2.99
C ILE A 151 4.31 -3.68 -2.93
N VAL A 152 3.82 -4.20 -4.06
CA VAL A 152 2.63 -5.06 -4.06
C VAL A 152 2.87 -6.30 -3.21
N HIS A 153 4.00 -7.00 -3.43
CA HIS A 153 4.40 -8.14 -2.62
C HIS A 153 4.54 -7.79 -1.14
N LEU A 154 5.21 -6.68 -0.85
CA LEU A 154 5.40 -6.17 0.51
C LEU A 154 4.04 -5.96 1.21
N ILE A 155 3.11 -5.24 0.59
CA ILE A 155 1.81 -4.93 1.17
C ILE A 155 1.01 -6.21 1.45
N LEU A 156 0.98 -7.14 0.49
CA LEU A 156 0.29 -8.42 0.65
C LEU A 156 0.90 -9.28 1.75
N SER A 157 2.24 -9.38 1.80
CA SER A 157 2.94 -10.16 2.84
C SER A 157 2.80 -9.56 4.23
N GLN A 158 2.93 -8.24 4.39
CA GLN A 158 2.74 -7.56 5.68
C GLN A 158 1.29 -7.68 6.18
N TYR A 159 0.33 -7.64 5.28
CA TYR A 159 -1.07 -7.88 5.63
C TYR A 159 -1.30 -9.30 6.11
N ALA A 160 -0.72 -10.31 5.47
CA ALA A 160 -0.81 -11.71 5.87
C ALA A 160 -0.17 -11.95 7.26
N ILE A 161 1.00 -11.34 7.54
CA ILE A 161 1.67 -11.40 8.84
C ILE A 161 0.81 -10.80 9.96
N LYS A 162 0.26 -9.60 9.74
CA LYS A 162 -0.63 -8.95 10.72
C LYS A 162 -1.78 -9.84 11.10
N LYS A 163 -2.30 -10.55 10.15
CA LYS A 163 -3.49 -11.36 10.29
C LYS A 163 -3.27 -12.67 11.04
N SER A 164 -2.14 -13.34 10.81
CA SER A 164 -1.80 -14.56 11.56
C SER A 164 -1.74 -14.33 13.08
N ASN A 165 -1.68 -13.07 13.51
CA ASN A 165 -1.68 -12.67 14.92
C ASN A 165 -3.06 -12.29 15.50
N HIS A 166 -4.14 -12.29 14.67
CA HIS A 166 -5.49 -11.91 15.09
C HIS A 166 -6.54 -12.81 14.42
N ASP A 167 -7.21 -13.68 15.19
CA ASP A 167 -8.06 -14.77 14.73
C ASP A 167 -9.39 -14.38 14.03
N GLU A 168 -9.76 -13.12 13.90
CA GLU A 168 -11.13 -12.75 13.51
C GLU A 168 -11.30 -11.97 12.20
N MET A 169 -10.26 -11.65 11.45
CA MET A 169 -10.43 -10.86 10.21
C MET A 169 -10.44 -11.73 8.95
N ASN A 170 -11.32 -11.41 8.01
CA ASN A 170 -11.43 -12.06 6.70
C ASN A 170 -10.09 -11.99 5.95
N ASP A 171 -9.51 -13.15 5.60
CA ASP A 171 -8.15 -13.31 5.04
C ASP A 171 -7.87 -12.51 3.76
N LYS A 172 -8.90 -12.14 3.07
CA LYS A 172 -8.82 -11.55 1.74
C LYS A 172 -9.31 -10.11 1.68
N GLU A 173 -9.49 -9.44 2.84
CA GLU A 173 -10.07 -8.10 2.88
C GLU A 173 -9.30 -7.07 2.07
N ILE A 174 -7.95 -7.10 2.10
CA ILE A 174 -7.12 -6.11 1.39
C ILE A 174 -7.28 -6.18 -0.13
N THR A 175 -7.49 -7.38 -0.67
CA THR A 175 -7.70 -7.62 -2.12
C THR A 175 -9.13 -7.31 -2.55
N ARG A 176 -10.09 -7.32 -1.61
CA ARG A 176 -11.53 -7.11 -1.84
C ARG A 176 -11.99 -5.67 -1.59
N LYS A 177 -11.14 -4.82 -1.00
CA LYS A 177 -11.46 -3.38 -0.87
C LYS A 177 -11.67 -2.78 -2.26
N ALA A 178 -12.81 -2.10 -2.43
CA ALA A 178 -13.14 -1.42 -3.67
C ALA A 178 -12.99 0.11 -3.49
N ASN A 179 -12.47 0.81 -4.49
CA ASN A 179 -12.37 2.26 -4.50
C ASN A 179 -13.71 2.94 -4.83
N GLU A 180 -13.73 4.25 -5.06
CA GLU A 180 -14.94 5.01 -5.39
C GLU A 180 -15.60 4.59 -6.71
N HIS A 181 -14.86 3.96 -7.63
CA HIS A 181 -15.39 3.38 -8.88
C HIS A 181 -15.93 1.95 -8.67
N GLY A 182 -15.75 1.39 -7.49
CA GLY A 182 -16.04 -0.01 -7.20
C GLY A 182 -14.93 -0.95 -7.66
N ASP A 183 -13.80 -0.42 -8.14
CA ASP A 183 -12.67 -1.20 -8.60
C ASP A 183 -11.89 -1.76 -7.41
N THR A 184 -11.66 -3.07 -7.40
CA THR A 184 -10.73 -3.74 -6.50
C THR A 184 -9.29 -3.58 -7.02
N PRO A 185 -8.26 -3.87 -6.22
CA PRO A 185 -6.88 -3.89 -6.72
C PRO A 185 -6.71 -4.72 -8.01
N LEU A 186 -7.44 -5.85 -8.17
CA LEU A 186 -7.35 -6.66 -9.39
C LEU A 186 -7.92 -5.95 -10.63
N HIS A 187 -8.99 -5.14 -10.52
CA HIS A 187 -9.45 -4.31 -11.63
C HIS A 187 -8.34 -3.35 -12.08
N GLU A 188 -7.68 -2.68 -11.12
CA GLU A 188 -6.58 -1.75 -11.41
C GLU A 188 -5.38 -2.47 -12.06
N THR A 189 -5.10 -3.73 -11.71
CA THR A 189 -4.03 -4.50 -12.39
C THR A 189 -4.33 -4.73 -13.84
N ILE A 190 -5.58 -5.03 -14.19
CA ILE A 190 -5.99 -5.25 -15.58
C ILE A 190 -5.85 -3.96 -16.40
N TYR A 191 -6.23 -2.80 -15.82
CA TYR A 191 -6.00 -1.50 -16.47
C TYR A 191 -4.50 -1.19 -16.64
N SER A 192 -3.67 -1.57 -15.68
CA SER A 192 -2.22 -1.34 -15.75
C SER A 192 -1.53 -2.25 -16.76
N GLY A 193 -2.04 -3.46 -16.97
CA GLY A 193 -1.51 -4.46 -17.90
C GLY A 193 -0.18 -5.10 -17.50
N ASP A 194 0.26 -4.94 -16.24
CA ASP A 194 1.49 -5.54 -15.71
C ASP A 194 1.22 -6.97 -15.23
N VAL A 195 1.73 -7.96 -15.97
CA VAL A 195 1.44 -9.38 -15.75
C VAL A 195 1.96 -9.87 -14.39
N ASP A 196 3.12 -9.40 -13.93
CA ASP A 196 3.69 -9.84 -12.66
C ASP A 196 2.88 -9.30 -11.48
N VAL A 197 2.40 -8.06 -11.57
CA VAL A 197 1.50 -7.46 -10.57
C VAL A 197 0.14 -8.16 -10.58
N ILE A 198 -0.38 -8.50 -11.78
CA ILE A 198 -1.63 -9.27 -11.91
C ILE A 198 -1.50 -10.61 -11.19
N LYS A 199 -0.42 -11.37 -11.47
CA LYS A 199 -0.17 -12.66 -10.82
C LYS A 199 -0.19 -12.55 -9.30
N GLN A 200 0.51 -11.59 -8.73
CA GLN A 200 0.60 -11.42 -7.29
C GLN A 200 -0.77 -11.18 -6.64
N VAL A 201 -1.57 -10.25 -7.18
CA VAL A 201 -2.89 -9.92 -6.63
C VAL A 201 -3.88 -11.07 -6.85
N PHE A 202 -3.86 -11.69 -8.03
CA PHE A 202 -4.74 -12.80 -8.37
C PHE A 202 -4.46 -14.05 -7.54
N PHE A 203 -3.19 -14.42 -7.33
CA PHE A 203 -2.85 -15.57 -6.48
C PHE A 203 -3.13 -15.33 -4.99
N ALA A 204 -3.13 -14.06 -4.55
CA ALA A 204 -3.52 -13.73 -3.18
C ALA A 204 -5.02 -13.97 -2.94
N ASP A 205 -5.86 -13.73 -3.94
CA ASP A 205 -7.32 -13.97 -3.87
C ASP A 205 -7.92 -14.10 -5.28
N ASN A 206 -8.10 -15.31 -5.76
CA ASN A 206 -8.65 -15.58 -7.08
C ASN A 206 -10.16 -15.31 -7.20
N ASP A 207 -10.91 -15.31 -6.10
CA ASP A 207 -12.36 -15.03 -6.13
C ASP A 207 -12.66 -13.60 -6.63
N VAL A 208 -11.74 -12.64 -6.43
CA VAL A 208 -11.96 -11.24 -6.85
C VAL A 208 -12.05 -11.06 -8.36
N VAL A 209 -11.69 -12.05 -9.15
CA VAL A 209 -11.81 -12.03 -10.62
C VAL A 209 -13.25 -11.86 -11.11
N HIS A 210 -14.22 -12.23 -10.27
CA HIS A 210 -15.66 -12.12 -10.55
C HIS A 210 -16.33 -10.90 -9.91
N TYR A 211 -15.62 -10.12 -9.08
CA TYR A 211 -16.20 -8.96 -8.39
C TYR A 211 -16.57 -7.88 -9.40
N LEU A 212 -17.75 -7.30 -9.25
CA LEU A 212 -18.25 -6.27 -10.16
C LEU A 212 -17.95 -4.87 -9.60
N ASN A 213 -17.37 -4.01 -10.43
CA ASN A 213 -17.27 -2.59 -10.14
C ASN A 213 -18.62 -1.87 -10.34
N LYS A 214 -18.69 -0.55 -10.12
CA LYS A 214 -19.91 0.25 -10.29
C LYS A 214 -20.44 0.27 -11.75
N SER A 215 -19.56 0.01 -12.73
CA SER A 215 -19.95 -0.16 -14.14
C SER A 215 -20.39 -1.59 -14.47
N ARG A 216 -20.56 -2.47 -13.44
CA ARG A 216 -20.95 -3.88 -13.58
C ARG A 216 -19.95 -4.69 -14.42
N ARG A 217 -18.67 -4.35 -14.39
CA ARG A 217 -17.57 -5.03 -15.07
C ARG A 217 -16.71 -5.76 -14.05
N SER A 218 -16.40 -7.01 -14.32
CA SER A 218 -15.45 -7.78 -13.51
C SER A 218 -14.02 -7.65 -14.09
N PRO A 219 -12.97 -7.96 -13.32
CA PRO A 219 -11.61 -8.07 -13.84
C PRO A 219 -11.53 -8.99 -15.06
N LEU A 220 -12.22 -10.14 -15.04
CA LEU A 220 -12.27 -11.06 -16.17
C LEU A 220 -12.92 -10.41 -17.41
N TYR A 221 -14.05 -9.70 -17.23
CA TYR A 221 -14.67 -8.94 -18.33
C TYR A 221 -13.68 -7.91 -18.92
N LEU A 222 -12.98 -7.17 -18.07
CA LEU A 222 -11.99 -6.17 -18.50
C LEU A 222 -10.82 -6.80 -19.26
N ALA A 223 -10.35 -7.98 -18.83
CA ALA A 223 -9.29 -8.71 -19.53
C ALA A 223 -9.72 -9.11 -20.97
N VAL A 224 -10.99 -9.53 -21.15
CA VAL A 224 -11.55 -9.83 -22.47
C VAL A 224 -11.61 -8.58 -23.33
N VAL A 225 -12.12 -7.47 -22.79
CA VAL A 225 -12.23 -6.19 -23.53
C VAL A 225 -10.87 -5.63 -23.92
N ASN A 226 -9.88 -5.75 -23.04
CA ASN A 226 -8.50 -5.30 -23.34
C ASN A 226 -7.79 -6.15 -24.39
N GLY A 227 -8.31 -7.35 -24.71
CA GLY A 227 -7.77 -8.22 -25.74
C GLY A 227 -6.38 -8.80 -25.43
N ASN A 228 -5.90 -8.71 -24.19
CA ASN A 228 -4.62 -9.28 -23.80
C ASN A 228 -4.77 -10.78 -23.51
N VAL A 229 -4.36 -11.59 -24.47
CA VAL A 229 -4.50 -13.07 -24.42
C VAL A 229 -3.71 -13.68 -23.26
N GLU A 230 -2.54 -13.14 -22.92
CA GLU A 230 -1.73 -13.63 -21.80
C GLU A 230 -2.45 -13.44 -20.47
N ILE A 231 -2.98 -12.25 -20.23
CA ILE A 231 -3.77 -11.94 -19.02
C ILE A 231 -5.03 -12.81 -18.97
N LEU A 232 -5.71 -12.93 -20.10
CA LEU A 232 -6.92 -13.74 -20.18
C LEU A 232 -6.65 -15.20 -19.84
N ASN A 233 -5.61 -15.81 -20.44
CA ASN A 233 -5.23 -17.19 -20.15
C ASN A 233 -4.89 -17.37 -18.67
N LEU A 234 -4.10 -16.46 -18.09
CA LEU A 234 -3.76 -16.48 -16.66
C LEU A 234 -5.01 -16.51 -15.77
N LEU A 235 -5.99 -15.66 -16.05
CA LEU A 235 -7.22 -15.59 -15.25
C LEU A 235 -8.14 -16.80 -15.47
N LEU A 236 -8.14 -17.39 -16.68
CA LEU A 236 -8.96 -18.55 -17.01
C LEU A 236 -8.39 -19.86 -16.47
N GLU A 237 -7.08 -20.05 -16.46
CA GLU A 237 -6.44 -21.30 -15.99
C GLU A 237 -6.84 -21.70 -14.56
N ILE A 238 -7.15 -20.71 -13.71
CA ILE A 238 -7.41 -20.93 -12.28
C ILE A 238 -8.88 -20.66 -11.91
N SER A 239 -9.64 -19.97 -12.77
CA SER A 239 -10.96 -19.41 -12.40
C SER A 239 -12.16 -20.35 -12.59
N PHE A 240 -11.96 -21.62 -12.93
CA PHE A 240 -13.06 -22.56 -13.10
C PHE A 240 -13.20 -23.60 -11.97
N PRO A 241 -13.81 -23.25 -10.83
CA PRO A 241 -14.61 -24.20 -10.09
C PRO A 241 -15.97 -24.32 -10.80
N VAL A 242 -16.52 -25.53 -10.85
CA VAL A 242 -17.70 -25.92 -11.63
C VAL A 242 -19.02 -25.22 -11.24
N ASP A 243 -19.02 -24.43 -10.17
CA ASP A 243 -20.20 -23.70 -9.67
C ASP A 243 -20.00 -22.19 -9.77
N LEU A 244 -20.22 -21.63 -10.94
CA LEU A 244 -20.31 -20.18 -11.14
C LEU A 244 -21.60 -19.65 -10.50
N PRO A 245 -21.54 -18.82 -9.45
CA PRO A 245 -22.69 -18.05 -9.03
C PRO A 245 -23.10 -17.15 -10.20
N GLN A 246 -24.39 -17.00 -10.45
CA GLN A 246 -24.96 -16.19 -11.52
C GLN A 246 -24.36 -14.76 -11.44
N CYS A 247 -23.39 -14.48 -12.30
CA CYS A 247 -22.82 -13.14 -12.42
C CYS A 247 -23.88 -12.22 -13.06
N LEU A 248 -24.62 -11.48 -12.23
CA LEU A 248 -25.62 -10.50 -12.66
C LEU A 248 -25.00 -9.23 -13.29
N GLY A 249 -23.82 -9.33 -13.89
CA GLY A 249 -23.07 -8.25 -14.54
C GLY A 249 -22.93 -8.43 -16.04
N ASN A 250 -22.10 -7.57 -16.66
CA ASN A 250 -21.69 -7.75 -18.05
C ASN A 250 -20.87 -9.04 -18.18
N SER A 251 -21.41 -10.00 -18.91
CA SER A 251 -20.76 -11.31 -19.07
C SER A 251 -19.50 -11.17 -19.94
N PRO A 252 -18.38 -11.83 -19.57
CA PRO A 252 -17.19 -11.90 -20.42
C PRO A 252 -17.49 -12.42 -21.83
N LEU A 253 -18.46 -13.34 -21.98
CA LEU A 253 -18.90 -13.84 -23.26
C LEU A 253 -19.57 -12.75 -24.12
N HIS A 254 -20.38 -11.86 -23.51
CA HIS A 254 -20.93 -10.71 -24.23
C HIS A 254 -19.83 -9.74 -24.70
N ALA A 255 -18.80 -9.51 -23.88
CA ALA A 255 -17.66 -8.70 -24.29
C ALA A 255 -16.94 -9.29 -25.51
N ALA A 256 -16.65 -10.58 -25.49
CA ALA A 256 -15.99 -11.27 -26.59
C ALA A 256 -16.79 -11.23 -27.89
N LEU A 257 -18.13 -11.26 -27.80
CA LEU A 257 -19.02 -11.16 -28.97
C LEU A 257 -19.10 -9.74 -29.57
N LEU A 258 -18.98 -8.71 -28.71
CA LEU A 258 -18.99 -7.32 -29.18
C LEU A 258 -17.69 -6.92 -29.87
N GLU A 259 -16.54 -7.33 -29.33
CA GLU A 259 -15.21 -7.11 -29.91
C GLU A 259 -15.04 -7.76 -31.30
N ARG A 260 -15.71 -8.92 -31.54
CA ARG A 260 -15.63 -9.63 -32.84
C ARG A 260 -16.39 -8.92 -33.98
N LYS A 261 -17.19 -7.87 -33.67
CA LYS A 261 -17.99 -7.14 -34.66
C LYS A 261 -17.37 -5.80 -35.08
N SER A 262 -16.24 -5.40 -34.49
CA SER A 262 -15.46 -4.20 -34.85
C SER A 262 -14.20 -4.57 -35.62
#